data_5c25f5f5fb58cf0a0effc6e482119979
#
_entry.id   5c25f5f5fb58cf0a0effc6e482119979
#
_cell.length_a   1.000
_cell.length_b   1.000
_cell.length_c   1.000
_cell.angle_alpha   90.00
_cell.angle_beta   90.00
_cell.angle_gamma   90.00
#
_symmetry.space_group_name_H-M   'P 1'
#
loop_
_entity.id
_entity.type
_entity.pdbx_description
1 polymer ?
#
loop_
_entity_poly.entity_id
_entity_poly.type
_entity_poly.pdbx_seq_one_letter_code
_entity_poly.pdbx_strand_id
1 'polypeptide(L)'
;MLYLVATPIGNLGDISLRALDVLRSVDLIASEDTRKTSILLLHYDIHKPQQSYHAFNEKKVVPKLLQKLLAGQSIAVVTSAGTPVISDPGYSLVRAAIDHEIPVTAIPGPAAVVIALTLSGLPAHSFTYKGFPPRKSGARQRFIAEDLDSGHTQIFYESPHRIQQFLEDALKVLGDRQAAVANDLTKKFETVRRGSLSEMVAWIKAEPPRGEYTVVIEGKRE
;
A
#
# COMPACT_ATOMS: atom_id res chain seq x y z
N MET A 1 15.08 -17.85 7.11
CA MET A 1 14.30 -16.76 7.76
C MET A 1 13.65 -15.89 6.70
N LEU A 2 12.37 -15.47 6.89
CA LEU A 2 11.65 -14.60 5.96
C LEU A 2 11.56 -13.18 6.53
N TYR A 3 11.94 -12.19 5.72
CA TYR A 3 11.84 -10.76 6.03
C TYR A 3 10.83 -10.08 5.11
N LEU A 4 9.87 -9.35 5.68
CA LEU A 4 9.01 -8.44 4.93
C LEU A 4 9.60 -7.03 5.05
N VAL A 5 10.12 -6.48 3.98
CA VAL A 5 10.88 -5.22 4.03
C VAL A 5 10.07 -4.11 3.37
N ALA A 6 9.63 -3.14 4.15
CA ALA A 6 8.98 -1.95 3.62
C ALA A 6 9.96 -1.11 2.80
N THR A 7 9.52 -0.68 1.62
CA THR A 7 10.30 0.13 0.68
C THR A 7 9.72 1.54 0.53
N PRO A 8 10.49 2.50 0.02
CA PRO A 8 10.01 3.87 -0.23
C PRO A 8 8.76 3.92 -1.11
N ILE A 9 7.85 4.85 -0.82
CA ILE A 9 6.63 5.07 -1.62
C ILE A 9 6.76 6.21 -2.63
N GLY A 10 7.88 6.91 -2.63
CA GLY A 10 8.11 8.04 -3.55
C GLY A 10 9.46 8.73 -3.35
N ASN A 11 10.07 8.60 -2.19
CA ASN A 11 11.35 9.19 -1.86
C ASN A 11 12.31 8.11 -1.34
N LEU A 12 13.41 7.87 -2.04
CA LEU A 12 14.38 6.84 -1.65
C LEU A 12 14.91 7.03 -0.23
N GLY A 13 15.01 8.29 0.25
CA GLY A 13 15.44 8.61 1.60
C GLY A 13 14.53 8.11 2.73
N ASP A 14 13.32 7.63 2.42
CA ASP A 14 12.38 7.10 3.42
C ASP A 14 12.69 5.65 3.83
N ILE A 15 13.68 5.00 3.23
CA ILE A 15 14.09 3.66 3.63
C ILE A 15 14.77 3.68 4.99
N SER A 16 14.47 2.71 5.85
CA SER A 16 15.14 2.60 7.15
C SER A 16 16.54 2.00 7.01
N LEU A 17 17.47 2.40 7.88
CA LEU A 17 18.82 1.82 7.94
C LEU A 17 18.77 0.30 8.11
N ARG A 18 17.88 -0.20 8.98
CA ARG A 18 17.68 -1.63 9.19
C ARG A 18 17.16 -2.35 7.94
N ALA A 19 16.35 -1.70 7.10
CA ALA A 19 15.96 -2.27 5.82
C ALA A 19 17.15 -2.45 4.88
N LEU A 20 18.04 -1.47 4.81
CA LEU A 20 19.28 -1.57 4.02
C LEU A 20 20.19 -2.70 4.53
N ASP A 21 20.35 -2.83 5.85
CA ASP A 21 21.17 -3.90 6.45
C ASP A 21 20.59 -5.28 6.14
N VAL A 22 19.28 -5.44 6.23
CA VAL A 22 18.60 -6.70 5.86
C VAL A 22 18.78 -6.99 4.38
N LEU A 23 18.55 -6.02 3.49
CA LEU A 23 18.72 -6.20 2.05
C LEU A 23 20.17 -6.57 1.67
N ARG A 24 21.18 -6.09 2.44
CA ARG A 24 22.58 -6.47 2.27
C ARG A 24 22.89 -7.87 2.78
N SER A 25 22.19 -8.35 3.80
CA SER A 25 22.51 -9.61 4.48
C SER A 25 21.80 -10.84 3.91
N VAL A 26 20.58 -10.70 3.34
CA VAL A 26 19.80 -11.83 2.85
C VAL A 26 20.44 -12.54 1.64
N ASP A 27 20.07 -13.81 1.45
CA ASP A 27 20.55 -14.61 0.31
C ASP A 27 19.79 -14.30 -0.97
N LEU A 28 18.54 -13.86 -0.87
CA LEU A 28 17.65 -13.61 -2.00
C LEU A 28 16.66 -12.49 -1.69
N ILE A 29 16.37 -11.67 -2.70
CA ILE A 29 15.29 -10.68 -2.65
C ILE A 29 14.17 -11.15 -3.57
N ALA A 30 12.98 -11.41 -3.00
CA ALA A 30 11.75 -11.69 -3.73
C ALA A 30 11.05 -10.35 -4.02
N SER A 31 11.08 -9.94 -5.29
CA SER A 31 10.66 -8.58 -5.73
C SER A 31 9.37 -8.65 -6.54
N GLU A 32 8.42 -7.78 -6.25
CA GLU A 32 7.20 -7.63 -7.04
C GLU A 32 7.53 -7.14 -8.47
N ASP A 33 8.32 -6.08 -8.59
CA ASP A 33 8.92 -5.61 -9.86
C ASP A 33 10.44 -5.50 -9.69
N THR A 34 11.17 -6.44 -10.27
CA THR A 34 12.64 -6.50 -10.19
C THR A 34 13.32 -5.26 -10.77
N ARG A 35 12.70 -4.58 -11.74
CA ARG A 35 13.25 -3.35 -12.35
C ARG A 35 13.21 -2.20 -11.35
N LYS A 36 12.07 -2.00 -10.67
CA LYS A 36 11.92 -0.97 -9.63
C LYS A 36 12.83 -1.27 -8.45
N THR A 37 12.85 -2.53 -7.99
CA THR A 37 13.75 -2.94 -6.92
C THR A 37 15.21 -2.73 -7.29
N SER A 38 15.61 -3.00 -8.55
CA SER A 38 16.99 -2.75 -9.00
C SER A 38 17.39 -1.28 -8.89
N ILE A 39 16.49 -0.33 -9.14
CA ILE A 39 16.77 1.11 -8.95
C ILE A 39 17.09 1.40 -7.48
N LEU A 40 16.30 0.87 -6.55
CA LEU A 40 16.53 1.01 -5.12
C LEU A 40 17.87 0.40 -4.70
N LEU A 41 18.13 -0.84 -5.10
CA LEU A 41 19.34 -1.56 -4.74
C LEU A 41 20.60 -0.87 -5.30
N LEU A 42 20.55 -0.43 -6.56
CA LEU A 42 21.65 0.31 -7.21
C LEU A 42 21.94 1.63 -6.48
N HIS A 43 20.90 2.37 -6.08
CA HIS A 43 21.06 3.64 -5.37
C HIS A 43 21.82 3.46 -4.02
N TYR A 44 21.66 2.32 -3.36
CA TYR A 44 22.29 2.02 -2.07
C TYR A 44 23.49 1.06 -2.18
N ASP A 45 23.99 0.82 -3.39
CA ASP A 45 25.11 -0.10 -3.67
C ASP A 45 24.89 -1.49 -3.07
N ILE A 46 23.72 -2.07 -3.31
CA ILE A 46 23.36 -3.41 -2.85
C ILE A 46 23.30 -4.36 -4.03
N HIS A 47 24.13 -5.39 -4.00
CA HIS A 47 24.23 -6.41 -5.06
C HIS A 47 23.74 -7.75 -4.52
N LYS A 48 22.46 -8.07 -4.78
CA LYS A 48 21.80 -9.30 -4.35
C LYS A 48 21.00 -9.95 -5.48
N PRO A 49 20.95 -11.29 -5.51
CA PRO A 49 20.06 -11.99 -6.43
C PRO A 49 18.61 -11.57 -6.20
N GLN A 50 17.87 -11.39 -7.30
CA GLN A 50 16.46 -11.11 -7.25
C GLN A 50 15.66 -12.24 -7.91
N GLN A 51 14.46 -12.50 -7.39
CA GLN A 51 13.46 -13.37 -7.98
C GLN A 51 12.14 -12.63 -8.07
N SER A 52 11.55 -12.61 -9.28
CA SER A 52 10.22 -12.01 -9.47
C SER A 52 9.16 -12.77 -8.67
N TYR A 53 8.39 -12.04 -7.84
CA TYR A 53 7.33 -12.55 -6.97
C TYR A 53 6.17 -11.54 -6.91
N HIS A 54 5.14 -11.76 -7.71
CA HIS A 54 3.98 -10.88 -7.85
C HIS A 54 2.67 -11.69 -7.87
N ALA A 55 1.52 -11.05 -7.74
CA ALA A 55 0.21 -11.69 -7.64
C ALA A 55 -0.07 -12.73 -8.74
N PHE A 56 0.40 -12.49 -9.97
CA PHE A 56 0.15 -13.41 -11.11
C PHE A 56 1.06 -14.65 -11.15
N ASN A 57 2.21 -14.64 -10.45
CA ASN A 57 3.11 -15.80 -10.41
C ASN A 57 3.19 -16.47 -9.04
N GLU A 58 2.52 -15.95 -8.04
CA GLU A 58 2.58 -16.35 -6.63
C GLU A 58 2.41 -17.86 -6.44
N LYS A 59 1.37 -18.46 -7.04
CA LYS A 59 1.11 -19.91 -6.98
C LYS A 59 2.29 -20.77 -7.44
N LYS A 60 3.06 -20.30 -8.43
CA LYS A 60 4.23 -21.02 -8.99
C LYS A 60 5.50 -20.74 -8.20
N VAL A 61 5.64 -19.56 -7.62
CA VAL A 61 6.87 -19.06 -7.00
C VAL A 61 6.94 -19.41 -5.52
N VAL A 62 5.82 -19.37 -4.79
CA VAL A 62 5.76 -19.68 -3.34
C VAL A 62 6.39 -21.03 -3.00
N PRO A 63 6.08 -22.15 -3.68
CA PRO A 63 6.72 -23.43 -3.35
C PRO A 63 8.25 -23.41 -3.50
N LYS A 64 8.78 -22.67 -4.47
CA LYS A 64 10.22 -22.54 -4.71
C LYS A 64 10.91 -21.70 -3.63
N LEU A 65 10.28 -20.58 -3.23
CA LEU A 65 10.79 -19.74 -2.15
C LEU A 65 10.74 -20.48 -0.82
N LEU A 66 9.66 -21.24 -0.57
CA LEU A 66 9.53 -22.06 0.62
C LEU A 66 10.65 -23.13 0.72
N GLN A 67 10.95 -23.83 -0.38
CA GLN A 67 12.06 -24.78 -0.40
C GLN A 67 13.41 -24.15 -0.04
N LYS A 68 13.66 -22.93 -0.54
CA LYS A 68 14.88 -22.16 -0.20
C LYS A 68 14.92 -21.79 1.29
N LEU A 69 13.79 -21.35 1.85
CA LEU A 69 13.67 -21.05 3.28
C LEU A 69 13.89 -22.29 4.14
N LEU A 70 13.32 -23.45 3.76
CA LEU A 70 13.52 -24.74 4.43
C LEU A 70 14.98 -25.23 4.34
N ALA A 71 15.68 -24.89 3.26
CA ALA A 71 17.13 -25.14 3.11
C ALA A 71 18.00 -24.16 3.92
N GLY A 72 17.40 -23.32 4.79
CA GLY A 72 18.10 -22.40 5.67
C GLY A 72 18.42 -21.03 5.07
N GLN A 73 18.05 -20.76 3.80
CA GLN A 73 18.28 -19.46 3.18
C GLN A 73 17.41 -18.37 3.83
N SER A 74 17.93 -17.14 3.83
CA SER A 74 17.21 -15.93 4.22
C SER A 74 16.66 -15.22 2.98
N ILE A 75 15.37 -14.83 3.03
CA ILE A 75 14.70 -14.15 1.92
C ILE A 75 14.05 -12.86 2.40
N ALA A 76 14.29 -11.77 1.68
CA ALA A 76 13.55 -10.51 1.83
C ALA A 76 12.46 -10.41 0.76
N VAL A 77 11.22 -10.19 1.18
CA VAL A 77 10.13 -9.80 0.27
C VAL A 77 10.06 -8.29 0.23
N VAL A 78 10.06 -7.73 -0.96
CA VAL A 78 9.87 -6.29 -1.22
C VAL A 78 8.78 -6.08 -2.27
N THR A 79 8.02 -5.01 -2.11
CA THR A 79 7.03 -4.56 -3.09
C THR A 79 7.54 -3.37 -3.89
N SER A 80 6.80 -2.97 -4.89
CA SER A 80 7.15 -1.83 -5.75
C SER A 80 7.18 -0.51 -5.00
N ALA A 81 6.41 -0.42 -3.89
CA ALA A 81 6.33 0.73 -2.99
C ALA A 81 5.61 0.35 -1.69
N GLY A 82 6.14 0.74 -0.54
CA GLY A 82 5.48 0.58 0.75
C GLY A 82 5.71 -0.77 1.43
N THR A 83 4.77 -1.14 2.26
CA THR A 83 4.85 -2.32 3.15
C THR A 83 4.27 -3.54 2.43
N PRO A 84 5.04 -4.65 2.28
CA PRO A 84 4.56 -5.89 1.68
C PRO A 84 3.29 -6.41 2.34
N VAL A 85 2.45 -7.14 1.56
CA VAL A 85 1.16 -7.72 1.98
C VAL A 85 0.01 -6.71 2.04
N ILE A 86 0.28 -5.44 2.27
CA ILE A 86 -0.76 -4.40 2.36
C ILE A 86 -1.16 -3.94 0.95
N SER A 87 -2.20 -4.56 0.39
CA SER A 87 -2.62 -4.45 -1.03
C SER A 87 -1.61 -4.98 -2.06
N ASP A 88 -0.63 -5.72 -1.59
CA ASP A 88 0.51 -6.23 -2.35
C ASP A 88 0.68 -7.75 -2.16
N PRO A 89 1.47 -8.45 -3.00
CA PRO A 89 1.76 -9.86 -2.82
C PRO A 89 2.53 -10.13 -1.53
N GLY A 90 2.47 -11.39 -1.05
CA GLY A 90 3.26 -11.83 0.10
C GLY A 90 2.48 -12.70 1.09
N TYR A 91 1.16 -12.54 1.18
CA TYR A 91 0.33 -13.27 2.15
C TYR A 91 0.54 -14.80 2.07
N SER A 92 0.51 -15.37 0.87
CA SER A 92 0.67 -16.82 0.69
C SER A 92 2.04 -17.33 1.13
N LEU A 93 3.11 -16.55 0.93
CA LEU A 93 4.45 -16.92 1.38
C LEU A 93 4.59 -16.80 2.89
N VAL A 94 4.05 -15.74 3.48
CA VAL A 94 4.01 -15.55 4.94
C VAL A 94 3.27 -16.71 5.59
N ARG A 95 2.09 -17.05 5.06
CA ARG A 95 1.29 -18.16 5.58
C ARG A 95 2.04 -19.48 5.49
N ALA A 96 2.63 -19.78 4.33
CA ALA A 96 3.42 -20.99 4.13
C ALA A 96 4.65 -21.04 5.07
N ALA A 97 5.32 -19.93 5.30
CA ALA A 97 6.45 -19.87 6.24
C ALA A 97 6.02 -20.16 7.68
N ILE A 98 4.90 -19.58 8.13
CA ILE A 98 4.34 -19.84 9.46
C ILE A 98 3.94 -21.31 9.62
N ASP A 99 3.26 -21.89 8.63
CA ASP A 99 2.83 -23.30 8.66
C ASP A 99 3.99 -24.30 8.72
N HIS A 100 5.21 -23.86 8.34
CA HIS A 100 6.43 -24.65 8.42
C HIS A 100 7.40 -24.16 9.50
N GLU A 101 6.91 -23.41 10.49
CA GLU A 101 7.68 -22.91 11.65
C GLU A 101 8.93 -22.08 11.25
N ILE A 102 8.94 -21.51 10.04
CA ILE A 102 10.01 -20.63 9.57
C ILE A 102 9.85 -19.26 10.22
N PRO A 103 10.87 -18.72 10.89
CA PRO A 103 10.77 -17.38 11.48
C PRO A 103 10.47 -16.32 10.44
N VAL A 104 9.44 -15.51 10.72
CA VAL A 104 9.01 -14.37 9.90
C VAL A 104 9.16 -13.09 10.71
N THR A 105 9.70 -12.04 10.10
CA THR A 105 9.75 -10.70 10.72
C THR A 105 9.47 -9.62 9.70
N ALA A 106 8.94 -8.49 10.16
CA ALA A 106 8.72 -7.30 9.35
C ALA A 106 9.72 -6.20 9.73
N ILE A 107 10.29 -5.57 8.72
CA ILE A 107 11.09 -4.37 8.87
C ILE A 107 10.18 -3.17 8.61
N PRO A 108 9.84 -2.40 9.65
CA PRO A 108 8.91 -1.28 9.51
C PRO A 108 9.48 -0.19 8.61
N GLY A 109 8.58 0.50 7.93
CA GLY A 109 8.92 1.58 7.04
C GLY A 109 7.67 2.24 6.43
N PRO A 110 7.79 2.88 5.27
CA PRO A 110 6.71 3.66 4.67
C PRO A 110 5.45 2.82 4.39
N ALA A 111 4.28 3.41 4.71
CA ALA A 111 2.98 2.89 4.35
C ALA A 111 2.04 4.06 4.05
N ALA A 112 1.59 4.20 2.81
CA ALA A 112 0.78 5.34 2.38
C ALA A 112 -0.51 5.48 3.18
N VAL A 113 -1.12 4.38 3.61
CA VAL A 113 -2.32 4.36 4.45
C VAL A 113 -2.11 5.11 5.77
N VAL A 114 -1.00 4.89 6.47
CA VAL A 114 -0.69 5.53 7.76
C VAL A 114 -0.34 7.00 7.55
N ILE A 115 0.48 7.30 6.55
CA ILE A 115 0.90 8.67 6.25
C ILE A 115 -0.30 9.54 5.85
N ALA A 116 -1.18 9.04 4.97
CA ALA A 116 -2.38 9.74 4.58
C ALA A 116 -3.32 10.00 5.76
N LEU A 117 -3.54 9.01 6.62
CA LEU A 117 -4.35 9.14 7.82
C LEU A 117 -3.77 10.22 8.75
N THR A 118 -2.46 10.17 9.02
CA THR A 118 -1.76 11.14 9.86
C THR A 118 -1.90 12.57 9.31
N LEU A 119 -1.82 12.73 7.98
CA LEU A 119 -1.91 14.03 7.33
C LEU A 119 -3.35 14.50 7.11
N SER A 120 -4.35 13.61 7.24
CA SER A 120 -5.75 13.93 6.94
C SER A 120 -6.37 14.97 7.89
N GLY A 121 -5.95 14.97 9.16
CA GLY A 121 -6.60 15.73 10.22
C GLY A 121 -7.93 15.14 10.69
N LEU A 122 -8.29 13.94 10.21
CA LEU A 122 -9.49 13.20 10.62
C LEU A 122 -9.18 12.28 11.82
N PRO A 123 -10.21 11.79 12.55
CA PRO A 123 -10.02 10.91 13.69
C PRO A 123 -9.20 9.67 13.33
N ALA A 124 -8.06 9.49 14.01
CA ALA A 124 -7.11 8.42 13.71
C ALA A 124 -7.11 7.26 14.73
N HIS A 125 -7.88 7.40 15.83
CA HIS A 125 -7.93 6.39 16.90
C HIS A 125 -8.60 5.09 16.47
N SER A 126 -9.45 5.14 15.44
CA SER A 126 -10.09 3.96 14.86
C SER A 126 -10.33 4.18 13.36
N PHE A 127 -9.83 3.26 12.54
CA PHE A 127 -9.96 3.37 11.09
C PHE A 127 -10.07 2.00 10.43
N THR A 128 -10.66 1.99 9.23
CA THR A 128 -10.76 0.82 8.36
C THR A 128 -10.01 1.08 7.07
N TYR A 129 -9.00 0.26 6.77
CA TYR A 129 -8.33 0.27 5.48
C TYR A 129 -9.03 -0.69 4.51
N LYS A 130 -9.49 -0.18 3.38
CA LYS A 130 -10.30 -0.92 2.42
C LYS A 130 -9.55 -1.23 1.09
N GLY A 131 -8.32 -0.76 0.93
CA GLY A 131 -7.53 -1.00 -0.28
C GLY A 131 -8.15 -0.34 -1.53
N PHE A 132 -8.09 -1.04 -2.66
CA PHE A 132 -8.63 -0.55 -3.94
C PHE A 132 -10.09 -0.95 -4.15
N PRO A 133 -11.02 0.02 -4.29
CA PRO A 133 -12.42 -0.28 -4.53
C PRO A 133 -12.67 -0.96 -5.89
N PRO A 134 -13.79 -1.71 -6.03
CA PRO A 134 -14.17 -2.33 -7.29
C PRO A 134 -14.28 -1.34 -8.46
N ARG A 135 -13.96 -1.80 -9.69
CA ARG A 135 -13.98 -0.94 -10.90
C ARG A 135 -15.39 -0.49 -11.30
N LYS A 136 -16.38 -1.39 -11.21
CA LYS A 136 -17.77 -1.11 -11.61
C LYS A 136 -18.47 -0.27 -10.54
N SER A 137 -19.08 0.86 -10.90
CA SER A 137 -19.74 1.81 -9.98
C SER A 137 -20.71 1.13 -9.02
N GLY A 138 -21.63 0.30 -9.49
CA GLY A 138 -22.59 -0.39 -8.60
C GLY A 138 -21.92 -1.33 -7.57
N ALA A 139 -20.83 -2.01 -7.93
CA ALA A 139 -20.06 -2.81 -6.98
C ALA A 139 -19.27 -1.93 -6.01
N ARG A 140 -18.71 -0.82 -6.50
CA ARG A 140 -17.98 0.16 -5.70
C ARG A 140 -18.89 0.84 -4.67
N GLN A 141 -20.10 1.24 -5.06
CA GLN A 141 -21.08 1.80 -4.14
C GLN A 141 -21.45 0.82 -3.03
N ARG A 142 -21.70 -0.46 -3.35
CA ARG A 142 -21.95 -1.50 -2.32
C ARG A 142 -20.77 -1.67 -1.39
N PHE A 143 -19.56 -1.73 -1.93
CA PHE A 143 -18.32 -1.84 -1.15
C PHE A 143 -18.10 -0.65 -0.20
N ILE A 144 -18.42 0.57 -0.63
CA ILE A 144 -18.38 1.77 0.23
C ILE A 144 -19.49 1.68 1.30
N ALA A 145 -20.67 1.21 0.93
CA ALA A 145 -21.83 1.12 1.83
C ALA A 145 -21.67 0.09 2.96
N GLU A 146 -20.75 -0.87 2.85
CA GLU A 146 -20.48 -1.86 3.91
C GLU A 146 -20.20 -1.21 5.27
N ASP A 147 -19.53 -0.04 5.27
CA ASP A 147 -19.19 0.71 6.49
C ASP A 147 -19.96 2.04 6.59
N LEU A 148 -21.16 2.13 5.99
CA LEU A 148 -21.98 3.35 5.97
C LEU A 148 -22.26 3.88 7.38
N ASP A 149 -22.58 2.98 8.31
CA ASP A 149 -22.93 3.34 9.69
C ASP A 149 -21.74 3.29 10.66
N SER A 150 -20.56 2.99 10.16
CA SER A 150 -19.34 2.93 10.98
C SER A 150 -18.87 4.34 11.37
N GLY A 151 -18.54 4.54 12.66
CA GLY A 151 -17.85 5.73 13.15
C GLY A 151 -16.34 5.76 12.81
N HIS A 152 -15.80 4.69 12.21
CA HIS A 152 -14.37 4.59 11.89
C HIS A 152 -14.02 5.39 10.64
N THR A 153 -12.90 6.08 10.65
CA THR A 153 -12.32 6.70 9.46
C THR A 153 -12.00 5.63 8.42
N GLN A 154 -12.42 5.84 7.18
CA GLN A 154 -12.24 4.89 6.08
C GLN A 154 -11.10 5.35 5.17
N ILE A 155 -10.24 4.42 4.75
CA ILE A 155 -9.08 4.72 3.91
C ILE A 155 -9.08 3.83 2.68
N PHE A 156 -8.90 4.46 1.51
CA PHE A 156 -8.91 3.81 0.20
C PHE A 156 -7.67 4.21 -0.61
N TYR A 157 -7.16 3.28 -1.42
CA TYR A 157 -6.22 3.59 -2.49
C TYR A 157 -6.97 3.75 -3.80
N GLU A 158 -6.57 4.71 -4.62
CA GLU A 158 -7.18 4.86 -5.93
C GLU A 158 -6.19 5.37 -7.00
N SER A 159 -6.45 4.98 -8.23
CA SER A 159 -5.67 5.41 -9.38
C SER A 159 -6.16 6.75 -9.95
N PRO A 160 -5.32 7.50 -10.69
CA PRO A 160 -5.71 8.76 -11.31
C PRO A 160 -6.87 8.60 -12.29
N HIS A 161 -6.98 7.44 -12.94
CA HIS A 161 -8.04 7.15 -13.91
C HIS A 161 -9.43 6.92 -13.28
N ARG A 162 -9.49 6.74 -11.96
CA ARG A 162 -10.70 6.31 -11.26
C ARG A 162 -11.10 7.20 -10.09
N ILE A 163 -10.19 8.06 -9.63
CA ILE A 163 -10.38 8.91 -8.44
C ILE A 163 -11.64 9.77 -8.53
N GLN A 164 -11.93 10.38 -9.69
CA GLN A 164 -13.13 11.20 -9.86
C GLN A 164 -14.40 10.37 -9.64
N GLN A 165 -14.53 9.24 -10.32
CA GLN A 165 -15.69 8.35 -10.18
C GLN A 165 -15.83 7.76 -8.78
N PHE A 166 -14.70 7.50 -8.12
CA PHE A 166 -14.69 7.04 -6.73
C PHE A 166 -15.26 8.11 -5.79
N LEU A 167 -14.80 9.35 -5.88
CA LEU A 167 -15.28 10.45 -5.05
C LEU A 167 -16.78 10.74 -5.28
N GLU A 168 -17.23 10.69 -6.54
CA GLU A 168 -18.66 10.84 -6.87
C GLU A 168 -19.52 9.73 -6.26
N ASP A 169 -19.07 8.47 -6.32
CA ASP A 169 -19.77 7.35 -5.70
C ASP A 169 -19.73 7.44 -4.16
N ALA A 170 -18.60 7.86 -3.58
CA ALA A 170 -18.48 8.06 -2.14
C ALA A 170 -19.44 9.16 -1.63
N LEU A 171 -19.47 10.30 -2.31
CA LEU A 171 -20.43 11.38 -2.01
C LEU A 171 -21.87 10.90 -2.05
N LYS A 172 -22.22 10.12 -3.08
CA LYS A 172 -23.58 9.57 -3.24
C LYS A 172 -23.97 8.60 -2.12
N VAL A 173 -23.04 7.76 -1.68
CA VAL A 173 -23.31 6.68 -0.70
C VAL A 173 -23.19 7.19 0.74
N LEU A 174 -22.15 7.95 1.05
CA LEU A 174 -21.82 8.38 2.43
C LEU A 174 -22.42 9.74 2.80
N GLY A 175 -22.94 10.49 1.80
CA GLY A 175 -23.26 11.91 1.98
C GLY A 175 -22.00 12.78 1.98
N ASP A 176 -22.16 14.08 2.30
CA ASP A 176 -21.09 15.06 2.22
C ASP A 176 -20.19 15.08 3.47
N ARG A 177 -19.54 13.94 3.76
CA ARG A 177 -18.61 13.77 4.88
C ARG A 177 -17.32 14.54 4.65
N GLN A 178 -16.64 14.86 5.76
CA GLN A 178 -15.26 15.36 5.70
C GLN A 178 -14.33 14.29 5.11
N ALA A 179 -13.42 14.73 4.27
CA ALA A 179 -12.47 13.87 3.59
C ALA A 179 -11.11 14.57 3.42
N ALA A 180 -10.09 13.77 3.23
CA ALA A 180 -8.79 14.20 2.77
C ALA A 180 -8.34 13.36 1.59
N VAL A 181 -7.80 14.00 0.57
CA VAL A 181 -7.23 13.35 -0.61
C VAL A 181 -5.75 13.64 -0.66
N ALA A 182 -4.94 12.63 -0.34
CA ALA A 182 -3.49 12.68 -0.45
C ALA A 182 -3.07 12.19 -1.84
N ASN A 183 -2.22 12.95 -2.50
CA ASN A 183 -1.71 12.65 -3.83
C ASN A 183 -0.18 12.66 -3.82
N ASP A 184 0.43 11.68 -4.46
CA ASP A 184 1.88 11.54 -4.63
C ASP A 184 2.68 11.74 -3.32
N LEU A 185 2.24 11.10 -2.24
CA LEU A 185 2.89 11.15 -0.92
C LEU A 185 4.40 10.89 -1.02
N THR A 186 5.18 11.69 -0.31
CA THR A 186 6.66 11.72 -0.26
C THR A 186 7.36 12.12 -1.58
N LYS A 187 6.62 12.31 -2.68
CA LYS A 187 7.16 12.74 -3.97
C LYS A 187 7.28 14.27 -4.06
N LYS A 188 7.99 14.75 -5.08
CA LYS A 188 8.21 16.19 -5.31
C LYS A 188 6.94 17.04 -5.37
N PHE A 189 5.82 16.45 -5.81
CA PHE A 189 4.55 17.15 -6.00
C PHE A 189 3.47 16.62 -5.04
N GLU A 190 3.90 16.18 -3.86
CA GLU A 190 2.98 15.79 -2.79
C GLU A 190 1.95 16.88 -2.50
N THR A 191 0.69 16.50 -2.46
CA THR A 191 -0.40 17.37 -2.01
C THR A 191 -1.36 16.62 -1.11
N VAL A 192 -1.94 17.32 -0.14
CA VAL A 192 -3.03 16.81 0.70
C VAL A 192 -4.13 17.87 0.76
N ARG A 193 -5.24 17.60 0.09
CA ARG A 193 -6.42 18.45 0.14
C ARG A 193 -7.40 17.91 1.16
N ARG A 194 -8.00 18.83 1.93
CA ARG A 194 -8.96 18.53 3.02
C ARG A 194 -10.20 19.35 2.80
N GLY A 195 -11.36 18.77 3.12
CA GLY A 195 -12.66 19.42 3.02
C GLY A 195 -13.77 18.38 2.93
N SER A 196 -14.93 18.76 2.46
CA SER A 196 -16.03 17.85 2.26
C SER A 196 -15.86 17.00 0.98
N LEU A 197 -16.56 15.88 0.86
CA LEU A 197 -16.55 15.06 -0.36
C LEU A 197 -16.99 15.85 -1.59
N SER A 198 -17.95 16.76 -1.46
CA SER A 198 -18.39 17.64 -2.56
C SER A 198 -17.29 18.58 -3.03
N GLU A 199 -16.51 19.15 -2.12
CA GLU A 199 -15.34 19.96 -2.44
C GLU A 199 -14.24 19.15 -3.12
N MET A 200 -14.00 17.89 -2.68
CA MET A 200 -13.04 17.00 -3.33
C MET A 200 -13.48 16.64 -4.76
N VAL A 201 -14.77 16.39 -4.98
CA VAL A 201 -15.33 16.15 -6.33
C VAL A 201 -15.14 17.38 -7.22
N ALA A 202 -15.43 18.57 -6.72
CA ALA A 202 -15.26 19.81 -7.47
C ALA A 202 -13.79 20.04 -7.86
N TRP A 203 -12.87 19.84 -6.91
CA TRP A 203 -11.43 19.96 -7.15
C TRP A 203 -10.93 18.98 -8.22
N ILE A 204 -11.25 17.69 -8.09
CA ILE A 204 -10.71 16.67 -9.02
C ILE A 204 -11.25 16.83 -10.44
N LYS A 205 -12.41 17.49 -10.61
CA LYS A 205 -12.96 17.85 -11.93
C LYS A 205 -12.22 19.01 -12.57
N ALA A 206 -11.70 19.93 -11.78
CA ALA A 206 -11.01 21.13 -12.27
C ALA A 206 -9.56 20.86 -12.67
N GLU A 207 -8.90 19.85 -12.08
CA GLU A 207 -7.50 19.54 -12.32
C GLU A 207 -7.36 18.10 -12.86
N PRO A 208 -6.62 17.89 -14.00
CA PRO A 208 -6.40 16.53 -14.52
C PRO A 208 -5.71 15.64 -13.51
N PRO A 209 -6.32 14.50 -13.09
CA PRO A 209 -5.74 13.62 -12.08
C PRO A 209 -4.42 13.00 -12.56
N ARG A 210 -3.40 12.99 -11.66
CA ARG A 210 -2.07 12.41 -11.92
C ARG A 210 -1.59 11.66 -10.68
N GLY A 211 -0.61 10.77 -10.87
CA GLY A 211 0.05 10.09 -9.76
C GLY A 211 -0.82 9.05 -9.05
N GLU A 212 -0.67 8.94 -7.75
CA GLU A 212 -1.29 7.91 -6.91
C GLU A 212 -2.05 8.59 -5.77
N TYR A 213 -3.24 8.10 -5.47
CA TYR A 213 -4.13 8.69 -4.50
C TYR A 213 -4.39 7.80 -3.30
N THR A 214 -4.38 8.39 -2.11
CA THR A 214 -4.94 7.82 -0.90
C THR A 214 -6.06 8.73 -0.41
N VAL A 215 -7.27 8.18 -0.31
CA VAL A 215 -8.45 8.92 0.13
C VAL A 215 -8.78 8.50 1.54
N VAL A 216 -8.94 9.48 2.42
CA VAL A 216 -9.35 9.30 3.83
C VAL A 216 -10.70 9.98 4.00
N ILE A 217 -11.71 9.25 4.47
CA ILE A 217 -13.08 9.74 4.65
C ILE A 217 -13.47 9.54 6.11
N GLU A 218 -14.01 10.57 6.72
CA GLU A 218 -14.50 10.51 8.09
C GLU A 218 -15.63 9.47 8.24
N GLY A 219 -15.65 8.77 9.38
CA GLY A 219 -16.74 7.89 9.75
C GLY A 219 -18.07 8.64 9.95
N LYS A 220 -19.14 7.90 10.22
CA LYS A 220 -20.43 8.51 10.57
C LYS A 220 -20.25 9.28 11.89
N ARG A 221 -20.63 10.57 11.89
CA ARG A 221 -20.79 11.33 13.14
C ARG A 221 -22.10 10.94 13.81
N GLU A 222 -22.09 10.88 15.13
CA GLU A 222 -23.31 10.78 15.94
C GLU A 222 -24.19 12.01 15.82
#